data_270ae963fc9e6791f38252affd0c12ea
#
_entry.id   270ae963fc9e6791f38252affd0c12ea
#
_cell.length_a   1.000
_cell.length_b   1.000
_cell.length_c   1.000
_cell.angle_alpha   90.00
_cell.angle_beta   90.00
_cell.angle_gamma   90.00
#
_symmetry.space_group_name_H-M   'P 1'
#
loop_
_entity.id
_entity.type
_entity.pdbx_description
1 polymer ?
#
loop_
_entity_poly.entity_id
_entity_poly.type
_entity_poly.pdbx_seq_one_letter_code
_entity_poly.pdbx_strand_id
1 'polypeptide(L)'
;MKTKKFLIVSLCVSCVLCTSCSNMNNTTKGGLIGAGSGALLGGVVGKMAGNTAVGAAIGTAVGTGAGVLIGKKMDKVKAETSAAVQAAVVEDVEANKEGNVEKVKVEDVKDQNGYSAVKVTFGSGILFETNKYDLCTAAKNALAKFSTVLTKYPDIDIAIYGHTDVTGNDGINVPLSVNRANSVRNYLESCGIPSNRFRAVEGRGSSEPVASNTTQEGRSQNRRVEIYMYASENMIKAAQTETLQ
;
A
#
# COMPACT_ATOMS: atom_id res chain seq x y z
N MET A 1 -41.16 -5.12 -59.01
CA MET A 1 -39.97 -5.55 -58.32
C MET A 1 -39.59 -4.45 -57.35
N LYS A 2 -39.82 -4.63 -56.03
CA LYS A 2 -39.62 -3.62 -54.98
C LYS A 2 -38.39 -4.04 -54.15
N THR A 3 -37.30 -3.33 -54.28
CA THR A 3 -36.06 -3.48 -53.47
C THR A 3 -36.24 -2.82 -52.13
N LYS A 4 -36.23 -3.59 -51.05
CA LYS A 4 -36.23 -3.09 -49.65
C LYS A 4 -34.81 -2.67 -49.29
N LYS A 5 -34.63 -1.40 -48.96
CA LYS A 5 -33.41 -0.86 -48.39
C LYS A 5 -33.37 -1.19 -46.90
N PHE A 6 -32.45 -2.03 -46.45
CA PHE A 6 -32.12 -2.24 -45.06
C PHE A 6 -31.29 -1.06 -44.56
N LEU A 7 -31.82 -0.33 -43.58
CA LEU A 7 -31.15 0.74 -42.90
C LEU A 7 -30.40 0.12 -41.72
N ILE A 8 -29.06 0.02 -41.85
CA ILE A 8 -28.18 -0.37 -40.74
C ILE A 8 -27.95 0.86 -39.88
N VAL A 9 -28.61 0.92 -38.73
CA VAL A 9 -28.28 1.91 -37.68
C VAL A 9 -27.07 1.41 -36.94
N SER A 10 -25.90 1.93 -37.32
CA SER A 10 -24.65 1.74 -36.59
C SER A 10 -24.70 2.57 -35.31
N LEU A 11 -24.93 1.93 -34.19
CA LEU A 11 -24.88 2.53 -32.86
C LEU A 11 -23.39 2.69 -32.47
N CYS A 12 -22.79 3.79 -32.87
CA CYS A 12 -21.49 4.21 -32.32
C CYS A 12 -21.71 4.68 -30.87
N VAL A 13 -21.58 3.77 -29.91
CA VAL A 13 -21.32 4.15 -28.52
C VAL A 13 -19.87 4.64 -28.45
N SER A 14 -19.70 5.94 -28.66
CA SER A 14 -18.45 6.62 -28.46
C SER A 14 -18.06 6.55 -26.98
N CYS A 15 -17.03 5.77 -26.75
CA CYS A 15 -16.27 5.71 -25.50
C CYS A 15 -15.56 7.05 -25.28
N VAL A 16 -16.25 8.00 -24.64
CA VAL A 16 -15.65 9.25 -24.15
C VAL A 16 -15.61 9.16 -22.63
N LEU A 17 -14.60 8.50 -22.11
CA LEU A 17 -14.18 8.60 -20.70
C LEU A 17 -12.71 8.18 -20.54
N CYS A 18 -11.80 8.96 -21.12
CA CYS A 18 -10.39 8.90 -20.78
C CYS A 18 -9.83 10.30 -20.71
N THR A 19 -10.20 11.05 -19.66
CA THR A 19 -9.41 12.23 -19.29
C THR A 19 -9.45 12.41 -17.77
N SER A 20 -8.26 12.38 -17.19
CA SER A 20 -7.93 12.99 -15.89
C SER A 20 -8.32 12.21 -14.64
N CYS A 21 -7.66 11.07 -14.38
CA CYS A 21 -7.69 10.42 -13.07
C CYS A 21 -6.49 10.77 -12.15
N SER A 22 -5.64 11.72 -12.51
CA SER A 22 -4.39 11.96 -11.78
C SER A 22 -4.52 12.77 -10.48
N ASN A 23 -5.69 13.36 -10.20
CA ASN A 23 -5.87 14.23 -9.03
C ASN A 23 -7.12 13.91 -8.19
N MET A 24 -7.59 12.67 -8.21
CA MET A 24 -8.75 12.23 -7.44
C MET A 24 -8.32 11.57 -6.14
N ASN A 25 -8.99 11.92 -5.02
CA ASN A 25 -8.78 11.26 -3.73
C ASN A 25 -9.35 9.83 -3.70
N ASN A 26 -9.04 9.06 -2.66
CA ASN A 26 -9.48 7.66 -2.52
C ASN A 26 -11.00 7.51 -2.46
N THR A 27 -11.71 8.52 -1.94
CA THR A 27 -13.18 8.53 -1.89
C THR A 27 -13.77 8.50 -3.29
N THR A 28 -13.29 9.37 -4.17
CA THR A 28 -13.77 9.45 -5.56
C THR A 28 -13.34 8.22 -6.36
N LYS A 29 -12.11 7.75 -6.17
CA LYS A 29 -11.60 6.51 -6.79
C LYS A 29 -12.40 5.28 -6.33
N GLY A 30 -12.73 5.19 -5.04
CA GLY A 30 -13.55 4.10 -4.49
C GLY A 30 -14.95 4.05 -5.13
N GLY A 31 -15.62 5.20 -5.26
CA GLY A 31 -16.94 5.31 -5.87
C GLY A 31 -16.97 4.97 -7.38
N LEU A 32 -15.99 5.45 -8.16
CA LEU A 32 -15.91 5.21 -9.60
C LEU A 32 -15.47 3.78 -9.95
N ILE A 33 -14.51 3.23 -9.22
CA ILE A 33 -14.03 1.86 -9.43
C ILE A 33 -15.13 0.86 -9.04
N GLY A 34 -15.91 1.20 -8.03
CA GLY A 34 -17.00 0.38 -7.58
C GLY A 34 -18.11 0.14 -8.60
N ALA A 35 -18.45 1.14 -9.41
CA ALA A 35 -19.60 1.06 -10.31
C ALA A 35 -19.39 0.27 -11.62
N GLY A 36 -18.14 0.07 -12.06
CA GLY A 36 -17.91 -0.53 -13.39
C GLY A 36 -16.70 -1.45 -13.55
N SER A 37 -15.75 -1.48 -12.64
CA SER A 37 -14.47 -2.19 -12.83
C SER A 37 -14.05 -3.13 -11.69
N GLY A 38 -14.88 -3.28 -10.66
CA GLY A 38 -14.58 -4.12 -9.50
C GLY A 38 -14.21 -5.57 -9.86
N ALA A 39 -14.91 -6.16 -10.83
CA ALA A 39 -14.63 -7.52 -11.27
C ALA A 39 -13.29 -7.67 -12.00
N LEU A 40 -12.86 -6.67 -12.77
CA LEU A 40 -11.61 -6.71 -13.52
C LEU A 40 -10.40 -6.52 -12.59
N LEU A 41 -10.49 -5.56 -11.65
CA LEU A 41 -9.41 -5.28 -10.69
C LEU A 41 -9.27 -6.40 -9.66
N GLY A 42 -10.39 -6.96 -9.17
CA GLY A 42 -10.39 -8.11 -8.27
C GLY A 42 -9.72 -9.34 -8.87
N GLY A 43 -9.87 -9.57 -10.18
CA GLY A 43 -9.21 -10.65 -10.90
C GLY A 43 -7.68 -10.52 -10.94
N VAL A 44 -7.18 -9.30 -11.15
CA VAL A 44 -5.72 -9.02 -11.18
C VAL A 44 -5.11 -9.15 -9.79
N VAL A 45 -5.73 -8.59 -8.77
CA VAL A 45 -5.27 -8.65 -7.38
C VAL A 45 -5.38 -10.08 -6.82
N GLY A 46 -6.45 -10.81 -7.15
CA GLY A 46 -6.61 -12.21 -6.77
C GLY A 46 -5.54 -13.14 -7.35
N LYS A 47 -4.99 -12.79 -8.54
CA LYS A 47 -3.87 -13.53 -9.13
C LYS A 47 -2.58 -13.37 -8.33
N MET A 48 -2.33 -12.18 -7.77
CA MET A 48 -1.18 -11.93 -6.87
C MET A 48 -1.34 -12.68 -5.54
N ALA A 49 -2.58 -12.88 -5.07
CA ALA A 49 -2.90 -13.63 -3.85
C ALA A 49 -3.13 -15.15 -4.08
N GLY A 50 -2.86 -15.66 -5.29
CA GLY A 50 -2.99 -17.09 -5.62
C GLY A 50 -4.40 -17.58 -5.95
N ASN A 51 -5.43 -16.72 -5.91
CA ASN A 51 -6.81 -17.13 -6.24
C ASN A 51 -7.62 -16.04 -6.97
N THR A 52 -7.55 -16.06 -8.29
CA THR A 52 -8.21 -15.08 -9.17
C THR A 52 -9.75 -15.09 -9.04
N ALA A 53 -10.34 -16.26 -8.77
CA ALA A 53 -11.79 -16.38 -8.67
C ALA A 53 -12.34 -15.69 -7.42
N VAL A 54 -11.63 -15.81 -6.28
CA VAL A 54 -11.98 -15.12 -5.02
C VAL A 54 -11.82 -13.61 -5.19
N GLY A 55 -10.72 -13.17 -5.80
CA GLY A 55 -10.49 -11.74 -6.06
C GLY A 55 -11.57 -11.11 -6.95
N ALA A 56 -12.05 -11.82 -7.99
CA ALA A 56 -13.10 -11.32 -8.86
C ALA A 56 -14.47 -11.25 -8.16
N ALA A 57 -14.81 -12.25 -7.34
CA ALA A 57 -16.07 -12.27 -6.60
C ALA A 57 -16.16 -11.14 -5.56
N ILE A 58 -15.03 -10.85 -4.88
CA ILE A 58 -14.96 -9.77 -3.89
C ILE A 58 -14.95 -8.41 -4.59
N GLY A 59 -14.27 -8.28 -5.73
CA GLY A 59 -14.19 -7.04 -6.50
C GLY A 59 -15.55 -6.49 -6.95
N THR A 60 -16.56 -7.35 -7.15
CA THR A 60 -17.93 -6.92 -7.47
C THR A 60 -18.68 -6.32 -6.26
N ALA A 61 -18.34 -6.74 -5.04
CA ALA A 61 -18.97 -6.24 -3.81
C ALA A 61 -18.43 -4.87 -3.38
N VAL A 62 -17.23 -4.47 -3.83
CA VAL A 62 -16.58 -3.19 -3.49
C VAL A 62 -17.25 -1.98 -4.18
N GLY A 63 -18.09 -2.22 -5.17
CA GLY A 63 -18.74 -1.20 -5.99
C GLY A 63 -19.80 -0.35 -5.34
N THR A 64 -20.14 -0.59 -4.08
CA THR A 64 -21.21 0.09 -3.37
C THR A 64 -20.67 0.96 -2.23
N GLY A 65 -21.53 1.59 -1.44
CA GLY A 65 -21.20 2.53 -0.37
C GLY A 65 -20.04 2.12 0.55
N ALA A 66 -19.82 0.82 0.79
CA ALA A 66 -18.72 0.33 1.61
C ALA A 66 -17.33 0.75 1.08
N GLY A 67 -17.12 0.69 -0.25
CA GLY A 67 -15.87 1.15 -0.88
C GLY A 67 -15.62 2.65 -0.68
N VAL A 68 -16.69 3.45 -0.68
CA VAL A 68 -16.63 4.91 -0.43
C VAL A 68 -16.29 5.20 1.02
N LEU A 69 -16.91 4.49 1.97
CA LEU A 69 -16.65 4.66 3.41
C LEU A 69 -15.21 4.29 3.78
N ILE A 70 -14.74 3.14 3.29
CA ILE A 70 -13.35 2.72 3.47
C ILE A 70 -12.40 3.72 2.79
N GLY A 71 -12.71 4.17 1.57
CA GLY A 71 -11.92 5.16 0.85
C GLY A 71 -11.73 6.45 1.65
N LYS A 72 -12.82 7.03 2.19
CA LYS A 72 -12.76 8.24 3.05
C LYS A 72 -11.86 8.04 4.27
N LYS A 73 -11.94 6.87 4.90
CA LYS A 73 -11.13 6.58 6.08
C LYS A 73 -9.65 6.43 5.71
N MET A 74 -9.37 5.73 4.60
CA MET A 74 -7.99 5.56 4.13
C MET A 74 -7.38 6.87 3.62
N ASP A 75 -8.16 7.81 3.06
CA ASP A 75 -7.69 9.16 2.72
C ASP A 75 -7.18 9.92 3.97
N LYS A 76 -7.91 9.82 5.10
CA LYS A 76 -7.48 10.42 6.37
C LYS A 76 -6.22 9.73 6.92
N VAL A 77 -6.20 8.40 6.91
CA VAL A 77 -5.05 7.60 7.35
C VAL A 77 -3.80 7.99 6.56
N LYS A 78 -3.91 8.10 5.23
CA LYS A 78 -2.81 8.55 4.37
C LYS A 78 -2.33 9.94 4.73
N ALA A 79 -3.24 10.91 4.86
CA ALA A 79 -2.88 12.29 5.17
C ALA A 79 -2.17 12.39 6.53
N GLU A 80 -2.70 11.76 7.57
CA GLU A 80 -2.10 11.76 8.90
C GLU A 80 -0.77 10.99 8.94
N THR A 81 -0.67 9.84 8.25
CA THR A 81 0.58 9.09 8.13
C THR A 81 1.65 9.93 7.42
N SER A 82 1.29 10.57 6.31
CA SER A 82 2.22 11.41 5.56
C SER A 82 2.74 12.57 6.43
N ALA A 83 1.85 13.24 7.17
CA ALA A 83 2.23 14.33 8.08
C ALA A 83 3.12 13.83 9.23
N ALA A 84 2.77 12.72 9.87
CA ALA A 84 3.51 12.17 11.01
C ALA A 84 4.93 11.73 10.63
N VAL A 85 5.06 11.03 9.50
CA VAL A 85 6.36 10.49 9.06
C VAL A 85 7.24 11.57 8.47
N GLN A 86 6.69 12.53 7.70
CA GLN A 86 7.46 13.64 7.15
C GLN A 86 8.01 14.56 8.26
N ALA A 87 7.20 14.86 9.28
CA ALA A 87 7.65 15.63 10.43
C ALA A 87 8.83 14.97 11.15
N ALA A 88 8.82 13.63 11.29
CA ALA A 88 9.90 12.90 11.91
C ALA A 88 11.21 12.98 11.11
N VAL A 89 11.12 12.86 9.78
CA VAL A 89 12.29 12.91 8.88
C VAL A 89 12.91 14.31 8.87
N VAL A 90 12.11 15.36 8.89
CA VAL A 90 12.61 16.76 8.92
C VAL A 90 13.37 17.05 10.23
N GLU A 91 12.85 16.62 11.39
CA GLU A 91 13.54 16.80 12.67
C GLU A 91 14.92 16.14 12.69
N ASP A 92 15.06 14.94 12.10
CA ASP A 92 16.33 14.22 12.05
C ASP A 92 17.33 14.83 11.05
N VAL A 93 16.87 15.41 9.95
CA VAL A 93 17.72 16.10 8.95
C VAL A 93 18.32 17.38 9.52
N GLU A 94 17.55 18.17 10.28
CA GLU A 94 18.04 19.37 10.95
C GLU A 94 19.09 19.01 12.02
N ALA A 95 18.96 17.84 12.67
CA ALA A 95 19.89 17.38 13.69
C ALA A 95 21.23 16.87 13.12
N ASN A 96 21.22 16.22 11.94
CA ASN A 96 22.38 15.46 11.44
C ASN A 96 23.13 16.06 10.25
N LYS A 97 22.71 17.16 9.64
CA LYS A 97 23.38 17.89 8.53
C LYS A 97 23.90 17.03 7.35
N GLU A 98 23.55 15.77 7.23
CA GLU A 98 23.94 14.91 6.12
C GLU A 98 22.82 14.79 5.09
N GLY A 99 23.06 15.42 3.93
CA GLY A 99 22.11 15.72 2.88
C GLY A 99 21.67 14.56 1.99
N ASN A 100 21.48 13.36 2.49
CA ASN A 100 20.95 12.27 1.68
C ASN A 100 19.73 11.62 2.35
N VAL A 101 18.63 12.38 2.41
CA VAL A 101 17.35 11.88 2.94
C VAL A 101 16.73 10.96 1.92
N GLU A 102 16.90 9.66 2.09
CA GLU A 102 16.04 8.67 1.45
C GLU A 102 14.60 8.95 1.90
N LYS A 103 13.79 9.42 0.96
CA LYS A 103 12.45 9.93 1.26
C LYS A 103 11.53 8.78 1.68
N VAL A 104 10.83 8.95 2.79
CA VAL A 104 9.68 8.10 3.08
C VAL A 104 8.57 8.42 2.08
N LYS A 105 8.05 7.40 1.43
CA LYS A 105 7.01 7.53 0.42
C LYS A 105 5.69 6.97 0.94
N VAL A 106 4.62 7.73 0.82
CA VAL A 106 3.27 7.30 1.21
C VAL A 106 2.38 7.33 -0.04
N GLU A 107 1.85 6.17 -0.41
CA GLU A 107 1.12 5.96 -1.66
C GLU A 107 -0.25 5.31 -1.42
N ASP A 108 -1.19 5.63 -2.31
CA ASP A 108 -2.45 4.89 -2.39
C ASP A 108 -2.23 3.60 -3.18
N VAL A 109 -2.72 2.52 -2.63
CA VAL A 109 -2.73 1.21 -3.28
C VAL A 109 -4.10 0.57 -3.10
N LYS A 110 -4.29 -0.61 -3.68
CA LYS A 110 -5.47 -1.44 -3.44
C LYS A 110 -5.06 -2.71 -2.73
N ASP A 111 -5.86 -3.13 -1.76
CA ASP A 111 -5.70 -4.43 -1.13
C ASP A 111 -6.18 -5.57 -2.06
N GLN A 112 -6.01 -6.79 -1.63
CA GLN A 112 -6.45 -7.98 -2.38
C GLN A 112 -7.96 -8.05 -2.64
N ASN A 113 -8.75 -7.27 -1.92
CA ASN A 113 -10.21 -7.16 -2.07
C ASN A 113 -10.61 -5.94 -2.94
N GLY A 114 -9.63 -5.16 -3.44
CA GLY A 114 -9.85 -3.96 -4.22
C GLY A 114 -10.20 -2.72 -3.39
N TYR A 115 -10.23 -2.81 -2.05
CA TYR A 115 -10.42 -1.64 -1.18
C TYR A 115 -9.18 -0.74 -1.18
N SER A 116 -9.39 0.53 -0.85
CA SER A 116 -8.29 1.47 -0.69
C SER A 116 -7.42 1.07 0.48
N ALA A 117 -6.12 1.10 0.26
CA ALA A 117 -5.09 0.83 1.24
C ALA A 117 -3.97 1.88 1.11
N VAL A 118 -3.14 2.00 2.10
CA VAL A 118 -2.01 2.92 2.11
C VAL A 118 -0.72 2.13 2.23
N LYS A 119 0.23 2.38 1.33
CA LYS A 119 1.59 1.84 1.39
C LYS A 119 2.55 2.92 1.85
N VAL A 120 3.32 2.63 2.88
CA VAL A 120 4.43 3.44 3.36
C VAL A 120 5.73 2.72 3.04
N THR A 121 6.59 3.36 2.26
CA THR A 121 7.90 2.83 1.90
C THR A 121 8.98 3.60 2.63
N PHE A 122 9.77 2.90 3.42
CA PHE A 122 10.96 3.42 4.08
C PHE A 122 12.20 2.90 3.35
N GLY A 123 13.08 3.78 2.90
CA GLY A 123 14.40 3.38 2.43
C GLY A 123 15.20 2.73 3.56
N SER A 124 15.98 1.70 3.26
CA SER A 124 16.78 1.01 4.28
C SER A 124 17.77 1.91 4.99
N GLY A 125 18.29 2.92 4.30
CA GLY A 125 19.26 3.86 4.90
C GLY A 125 18.66 4.72 6.01
N ILE A 126 17.34 4.96 6.00
CA ILE A 126 16.64 5.61 7.11
C ILE A 126 16.51 4.67 8.31
N LEU A 127 16.26 3.39 8.05
CA LEU A 127 15.91 2.45 9.10
C LEU A 127 17.13 1.77 9.73
N PHE A 128 18.14 1.43 8.91
CA PHE A 128 19.22 0.54 9.31
C PHE A 128 20.57 1.02 8.78
N GLU A 129 21.62 0.72 9.51
CA GLU A 129 22.98 0.77 8.96
C GLU A 129 23.20 -0.33 7.89
N THR A 130 24.22 -0.16 7.06
CA THR A 130 24.57 -1.12 6.01
C THR A 130 24.74 -2.52 6.58
N ASN A 131 24.10 -3.50 5.96
CA ASN A 131 24.09 -4.91 6.36
C ASN A 131 23.57 -5.21 7.78
N LYS A 132 22.96 -4.22 8.44
CA LYS A 132 22.31 -4.41 9.73
C LYS A 132 20.78 -4.43 9.61
N TYR A 133 20.16 -4.90 10.67
CA TYR A 133 18.70 -4.91 10.88
C TYR A 133 18.28 -4.25 12.21
N ASP A 134 19.24 -3.75 12.98
CA ASP A 134 18.96 -2.95 14.17
C ASP A 134 18.50 -1.55 13.77
N LEU A 135 17.36 -1.10 14.29
CA LEU A 135 16.81 0.22 14.00
C LEU A 135 17.68 1.32 14.60
N CYS A 136 18.07 2.28 13.78
CA CYS A 136 18.74 3.49 14.25
C CYS A 136 17.77 4.42 15.02
N THR A 137 18.29 5.46 15.69
CA THR A 137 17.47 6.39 16.47
C THR A 137 16.45 7.13 15.60
N ALA A 138 16.86 7.61 14.43
CA ALA A 138 15.98 8.27 13.47
C ALA A 138 14.81 7.38 13.05
N ALA A 139 15.09 6.09 12.77
CA ALA A 139 14.07 5.11 12.48
C ALA A 139 13.05 4.94 13.61
N LYS A 140 13.54 4.84 14.85
CA LYS A 140 12.68 4.72 16.03
C LYS A 140 11.78 5.93 16.19
N ASN A 141 12.28 7.14 15.98
CA ASN A 141 11.49 8.37 16.03
C ASN A 141 10.38 8.36 14.95
N ALA A 142 10.74 8.02 13.71
CA ALA A 142 9.77 7.96 12.61
C ALA A 142 8.69 6.89 12.84
N LEU A 143 9.09 5.71 13.30
CA LEU A 143 8.16 4.62 13.60
C LEU A 143 7.32 4.90 14.86
N ALA A 144 7.83 5.62 15.86
CA ALA A 144 7.05 6.06 17.01
C ALA A 144 5.93 7.04 16.59
N LYS A 145 6.25 8.04 15.75
CA LYS A 145 5.21 8.94 15.20
C LYS A 145 4.22 8.18 14.29
N PHE A 146 4.69 7.24 13.49
CA PHE A 146 3.83 6.37 12.71
C PHE A 146 2.89 5.52 13.59
N SER A 147 3.38 4.99 14.73
CA SER A 147 2.58 4.19 15.66
C SER A 147 1.42 4.97 16.28
N THR A 148 1.54 6.30 16.45
CA THR A 148 0.42 7.12 16.94
C THR A 148 -0.75 7.13 15.97
N VAL A 149 -0.47 7.13 14.65
CA VAL A 149 -1.51 7.00 13.63
C VAL A 149 -2.14 5.61 13.68
N LEU A 150 -1.34 4.55 13.79
CA LEU A 150 -1.85 3.19 13.91
C LEU A 150 -2.72 2.98 15.15
N THR A 151 -2.39 3.63 16.26
CA THR A 151 -3.18 3.59 17.50
C THR A 151 -4.53 4.29 17.34
N LYS A 152 -4.57 5.39 16.60
CA LYS A 152 -5.80 6.14 16.30
C LYS A 152 -6.77 5.36 15.40
N TYR A 153 -6.26 4.45 14.58
CA TYR A 153 -7.04 3.64 13.65
C TYR A 153 -6.89 2.14 13.97
N PRO A 154 -7.53 1.63 15.04
CA PRO A 154 -7.34 0.26 15.51
C PRO A 154 -7.92 -0.82 14.59
N ASP A 155 -8.82 -0.46 13.70
CA ASP A 155 -9.49 -1.31 12.71
C ASP A 155 -8.75 -1.41 11.36
N ILE A 156 -7.46 -1.04 11.34
CA ILE A 156 -6.56 -1.23 10.21
C ILE A 156 -5.63 -2.40 10.49
N ASP A 157 -5.54 -3.33 9.55
CA ASP A 157 -4.56 -4.40 9.52
C ASP A 157 -3.26 -3.95 8.83
N ILE A 158 -2.15 -4.62 9.16
CA ILE A 158 -0.80 -4.24 8.77
C ILE A 158 -0.10 -5.42 8.11
N ALA A 159 0.59 -5.17 6.99
CA ALA A 159 1.57 -6.11 6.44
C ALA A 159 2.91 -5.39 6.27
N ILE A 160 4.01 -6.09 6.53
CA ILE A 160 5.37 -5.55 6.46
C ILE A 160 6.22 -6.45 5.57
N TYR A 161 6.84 -5.87 4.56
CA TYR A 161 7.72 -6.58 3.63
C TYR A 161 9.09 -5.93 3.60
N GLY A 162 10.13 -6.74 3.88
CA GLY A 162 11.52 -6.32 3.76
C GLY A 162 12.10 -6.70 2.41
N HIS A 163 12.90 -5.82 1.82
CA HIS A 163 13.54 -6.02 0.52
C HIS A 163 15.03 -5.67 0.59
N THR A 164 15.82 -6.33 -0.26
CA THR A 164 17.23 -6.02 -0.50
C THR A 164 17.45 -5.66 -1.98
N ASP A 165 18.62 -5.17 -2.30
CA ASP A 165 19.10 -5.19 -3.68
C ASP A 165 19.70 -6.57 -4.03
N VAL A 166 20.21 -6.74 -5.25
CA VAL A 166 20.82 -8.00 -5.72
C VAL A 166 22.26 -8.22 -5.23
N THR A 167 22.81 -7.30 -4.42
CA THR A 167 24.19 -7.47 -3.92
C THR A 167 24.25 -8.62 -2.94
N GLY A 168 25.14 -9.58 -3.21
CA GLY A 168 25.23 -10.84 -2.44
C GLY A 168 24.45 -11.97 -3.10
N ASN A 169 23.87 -12.83 -2.28
CA ASN A 169 23.09 -13.99 -2.72
C ASN A 169 21.83 -14.17 -1.85
N ASP A 170 20.92 -15.04 -2.25
CA ASP A 170 19.65 -15.28 -1.54
C ASP A 170 19.86 -15.82 -0.13
N GLY A 171 20.93 -16.59 0.12
CA GLY A 171 21.28 -17.08 1.46
C GLY A 171 21.58 -15.98 2.47
N ILE A 172 21.95 -14.79 2.00
CA ILE A 172 22.16 -13.57 2.80
C ILE A 172 20.95 -12.66 2.73
N ASN A 173 20.43 -12.39 1.52
CA ASN A 173 19.41 -11.39 1.28
C ASN A 173 18.06 -11.76 1.86
N VAL A 174 17.67 -13.03 1.79
CA VAL A 174 16.37 -13.47 2.34
C VAL A 174 16.37 -13.34 3.87
N PRO A 175 17.32 -13.92 4.65
CA PRO A 175 17.35 -13.72 6.10
C PRO A 175 17.46 -12.25 6.51
N LEU A 176 18.27 -11.44 5.81
CA LEU A 176 18.41 -10.01 6.11
C LEU A 176 17.09 -9.26 5.96
N SER A 177 16.36 -9.52 4.89
CA SER A 177 15.05 -8.90 4.63
C SER A 177 14.00 -9.32 5.66
N VAL A 178 13.97 -10.59 6.07
CA VAL A 178 13.12 -11.11 7.15
C VAL A 178 13.44 -10.41 8.47
N ASN A 179 14.72 -10.33 8.84
CA ASN A 179 15.14 -9.68 10.09
C ASN A 179 14.76 -8.20 10.11
N ARG A 180 14.90 -7.49 9.01
CA ARG A 180 14.48 -6.08 8.87
C ARG A 180 12.99 -5.88 9.05
N ALA A 181 12.16 -6.72 8.42
CA ALA A 181 10.71 -6.68 8.59
C ALA A 181 10.33 -6.95 10.06
N ASN A 182 10.96 -7.95 10.70
CA ASN A 182 10.72 -8.26 12.11
C ASN A 182 11.18 -7.14 13.05
N SER A 183 12.30 -6.46 12.78
CA SER A 183 12.74 -5.32 13.60
C SER A 183 11.72 -4.19 13.60
N VAL A 184 11.13 -3.89 12.45
CA VAL A 184 10.05 -2.88 12.35
C VAL A 184 8.81 -3.34 13.11
N ARG A 185 8.35 -4.59 12.92
CA ARG A 185 7.23 -5.15 13.65
C ARG A 185 7.44 -5.08 15.17
N ASN A 186 8.57 -5.60 15.66
CA ASN A 186 8.87 -5.67 17.09
C ASN A 186 8.88 -4.27 17.72
N TYR A 187 9.39 -3.28 17.00
CA TYR A 187 9.38 -1.91 17.48
C TYR A 187 7.95 -1.34 17.54
N LEU A 188 7.12 -1.55 16.51
CA LEU A 188 5.72 -1.12 16.53
C LEU A 188 4.93 -1.82 17.64
N GLU A 189 5.18 -3.11 17.91
CA GLU A 189 4.60 -3.83 19.06
C GLU A 189 5.06 -3.20 20.39
N SER A 190 6.32 -2.81 20.52
CA SER A 190 6.82 -2.11 21.70
C SER A 190 6.19 -0.71 21.90
N CYS A 191 5.70 -0.09 20.81
CA CYS A 191 4.89 1.13 20.84
C CYS A 191 3.41 0.87 21.15
N GLY A 192 3.00 -0.35 21.44
CA GLY A 192 1.65 -0.71 21.84
C GLY A 192 0.72 -1.16 20.71
N ILE A 193 1.24 -1.41 19.51
CA ILE A 193 0.43 -1.96 18.43
C ILE A 193 0.23 -3.47 18.66
N PRO A 194 -1.02 -3.96 18.77
CA PRO A 194 -1.30 -5.36 19.05
C PRO A 194 -0.81 -6.30 17.95
N SER A 195 -0.21 -7.43 18.34
CA SER A 195 0.37 -8.42 17.42
C SER A 195 -0.63 -9.01 16.42
N ASN A 196 -1.90 -9.11 16.80
CA ASN A 196 -2.96 -9.63 15.93
C ASN A 196 -3.32 -8.71 14.75
N ARG A 197 -2.82 -7.47 14.72
CA ARG A 197 -2.98 -6.56 13.58
C ARG A 197 -1.97 -6.82 12.47
N PHE A 198 -0.85 -7.50 12.76
CA PHE A 198 0.17 -7.84 11.76
C PHE A 198 -0.21 -9.12 11.04
N ARG A 199 -0.78 -9.02 9.84
CA ARG A 199 -1.27 -10.15 9.04
C ARG A 199 -0.17 -10.82 8.22
N ALA A 200 0.85 -10.07 7.84
CA ALA A 200 2.02 -10.60 7.18
C ALA A 200 3.27 -9.82 7.63
N VAL A 201 4.36 -10.54 7.89
CA VAL A 201 5.68 -9.97 8.16
C VAL A 201 6.69 -10.86 7.47
N GLU A 202 7.20 -10.43 6.32
CA GLU A 202 7.94 -11.29 5.42
C GLU A 202 9.17 -10.58 4.84
N GLY A 203 10.20 -11.36 4.53
CA GLY A 203 11.34 -10.93 3.72
C GLY A 203 11.21 -11.44 2.30
N ARG A 204 11.36 -10.54 1.35
CA ARG A 204 11.30 -10.81 -0.10
C ARG A 204 12.70 -10.88 -0.74
N GLY A 205 13.77 -10.65 0.05
CA GLY A 205 15.12 -10.59 -0.50
C GLY A 205 15.19 -9.62 -1.66
N SER A 206 15.85 -10.01 -2.75
CA SER A 206 15.99 -9.22 -3.99
C SER A 206 14.97 -9.56 -5.08
N SER A 207 13.94 -10.36 -4.79
CA SER A 207 13.02 -10.92 -5.79
C SER A 207 12.05 -9.90 -6.40
N GLU A 208 11.82 -8.76 -5.72
CA GLU A 208 10.84 -7.75 -6.12
C GLU A 208 11.50 -6.36 -6.26
N PRO A 209 12.34 -6.13 -7.28
CA PRO A 209 12.99 -4.85 -7.49
C PRO A 209 11.99 -3.80 -7.98
N VAL A 210 12.11 -2.57 -7.47
CA VAL A 210 11.33 -1.39 -7.90
C VAL A 210 12.13 -0.45 -8.80
N ALA A 211 13.45 -0.67 -8.88
CA ALA A 211 14.37 0.10 -9.72
C ALA A 211 15.47 -0.81 -10.26
N SER A 212 16.26 -0.28 -11.21
CA SER A 212 17.37 -1.03 -11.81
C SER A 212 18.46 -1.34 -10.77
N ASN A 213 18.85 -2.60 -10.67
CA ASN A 213 19.96 -3.03 -9.83
C ASN A 213 21.35 -2.69 -10.40
N THR A 214 21.42 -2.19 -11.64
CA THR A 214 22.70 -1.85 -12.28
C THR A 214 23.29 -0.53 -11.74
N THR A 215 22.44 0.39 -11.29
CA THR A 215 22.87 1.68 -10.72
C THR A 215 22.87 1.66 -9.19
N GLN A 216 23.70 2.52 -8.58
CA GLN A 216 23.74 2.66 -7.13
C GLN A 216 22.41 3.22 -6.57
N GLU A 217 21.85 4.20 -7.27
CA GLU A 217 20.58 4.84 -6.94
C GLU A 217 19.42 3.82 -6.98
N GLY A 218 19.40 2.99 -8.02
CA GLY A 218 18.36 1.94 -8.14
C GLY A 218 18.50 0.87 -7.07
N ARG A 219 19.73 0.45 -6.72
CA ARG A 219 19.95 -0.47 -5.60
C ARG A 219 19.52 0.14 -4.26
N SER A 220 19.75 1.44 -4.06
CA SER A 220 19.27 2.15 -2.86
C SER A 220 17.74 2.10 -2.75
N GLN A 221 17.01 2.29 -3.86
CA GLN A 221 15.55 2.18 -3.88
C GLN A 221 15.05 0.76 -3.64
N ASN A 222 15.80 -0.26 -4.08
CA ASN A 222 15.46 -1.66 -3.86
C ASN A 222 15.64 -2.07 -2.39
N ARG A 223 16.63 -1.51 -1.67
CA ARG A 223 16.81 -1.70 -0.23
C ARG A 223 15.77 -0.88 0.53
N ARG A 224 14.64 -1.51 0.88
CA ARG A 224 13.51 -0.84 1.51
C ARG A 224 12.72 -1.75 2.44
N VAL A 225 11.89 -1.15 3.26
CA VAL A 225 10.78 -1.83 3.96
C VAL A 225 9.47 -1.18 3.54
N GLU A 226 8.53 -1.97 3.12
CA GLU A 226 7.18 -1.55 2.79
C GLU A 226 6.21 -1.95 3.91
N ILE A 227 5.40 -0.99 4.36
CA ILE A 227 4.34 -1.21 5.34
C ILE A 227 3.01 -0.92 4.64
N TYR A 228 2.15 -1.91 4.57
CA TYR A 228 0.81 -1.78 4.03
C TYR A 228 -0.19 -1.66 5.17
N MET A 229 -1.06 -0.67 5.07
CA MET A 229 -2.20 -0.44 5.95
C MET A 229 -3.47 -0.64 5.14
N TYR A 230 -4.34 -1.53 5.57
CA TYR A 230 -5.58 -1.86 4.87
C TYR A 230 -6.72 -2.15 5.85
N ALA A 231 -7.96 -2.11 5.35
CA ALA A 231 -9.14 -2.32 6.16
C ALA A 231 -9.16 -3.74 6.75
N SER A 232 -9.35 -3.86 8.07
CA SER A 232 -9.59 -5.14 8.71
C SER A 232 -10.96 -5.71 8.30
N GLU A 233 -11.17 -7.00 8.53
CA GLU A 233 -12.47 -7.63 8.29
C GLU A 233 -13.60 -6.93 9.06
N ASN A 234 -13.33 -6.47 10.28
CA ASN A 234 -14.31 -5.76 11.08
C ASN A 234 -14.69 -4.41 10.45
N MET A 235 -13.71 -3.66 9.95
CA MET A 235 -13.95 -2.42 9.23
C MET A 235 -14.76 -2.66 7.96
N ILE A 236 -14.47 -3.72 7.21
CA ILE A 236 -15.20 -4.08 5.99
C ILE A 236 -16.65 -4.43 6.32
N LYS A 237 -16.89 -5.28 7.32
CA LYS A 237 -18.23 -5.66 7.77
C LYS A 237 -19.05 -4.46 8.25
N ALA A 238 -18.43 -3.56 9.03
CA ALA A 238 -19.08 -2.34 9.49
C ALA A 238 -19.49 -1.44 8.32
N ALA A 239 -18.60 -1.20 7.36
CA ALA A 239 -18.89 -0.41 6.17
C ALA A 239 -20.00 -1.02 5.30
N GLN A 240 -20.06 -2.34 5.17
CA GLN A 240 -21.13 -3.04 4.45
C GLN A 240 -22.48 -2.89 5.15
N THR A 241 -22.51 -2.98 6.48
CA THR A 241 -23.75 -2.84 7.28
C THR A 241 -24.30 -1.42 7.21
N GLU A 242 -23.42 -0.39 7.29
CA GLU A 242 -23.81 1.02 7.19
C GLU A 242 -24.38 1.38 5.82
N THR A 243 -23.98 0.66 4.78
CA THR A 243 -24.46 0.89 3.41
C THR A 243 -25.85 0.31 3.17
N LEU A 244 -26.30 -0.63 4.00
CA LEU A 244 -27.60 -1.31 3.86
C LEU A 244 -28.73 -0.62 4.62
N GLN A 245 -28.41 0.43 5.39
CA GLN A 245 -29.38 1.30 6.11
C GLN A 245 -29.68 2.56 5.31
#